data_b728a5411d5a571bb144b784fcac1334
#
_entry.id   b728a5411d5a571bb144b784fcac1334
#
_cell.length_a   1.000
_cell.length_b   1.000
_cell.length_c   1.000
_cell.angle_alpha   90.00
_cell.angle_beta   90.00
_cell.angle_gamma   90.00
#
_symmetry.space_group_name_H-M   'P 1'
#
loop_
_entity.id
_entity.type
_entity.pdbx_description
1 polymer ?
#
loop_
_entity_poly.entity_id
_entity_poly.type
_entity_poly.pdbx_seq_one_letter_code
_entity_poly.pdbx_strand_id
1 'polypeptide(L)'
;MPMNKDRLYVGLYACGGGDRMPGGEDSDNGNVEGVRYDAKERMTKSSKTKWYFEERRGGVDGNGMLLIRLIVAKVPQPSELIHILRQVPVKQGLPGWNCVAWVKEALEKIEAHGKVLGTHRAEWLDVMDTALWYVEKKKPEHRFDGQGDYDINNVPTYDLMESKETMA
;
A
#
# COMPACT_ATOMS: atom_id res chain seq x y z
N MET A 1 -4.77 -21.11 19.86
CA MET A 1 -3.80 -20.31 19.09
C MET A 1 -4.57 -19.27 18.31
N PRO A 2 -4.34 -18.00 18.55
CA PRO A 2 -4.89 -17.00 17.64
C PRO A 2 -4.26 -17.23 16.27
N MET A 3 -5.07 -17.51 15.28
CA MET A 3 -4.58 -17.51 13.91
C MET A 3 -4.15 -16.09 13.57
N ASN A 4 -2.91 -15.95 13.15
CA ASN A 4 -2.48 -14.68 12.60
C ASN A 4 -3.34 -14.39 11.37
N LYS A 5 -4.16 -13.38 11.49
CA LYS A 5 -4.98 -12.93 10.37
C LYS A 5 -4.09 -12.09 9.45
N ASP A 6 -4.35 -12.22 8.18
CA ASP A 6 -3.69 -11.38 7.20
C ASP A 6 -3.95 -9.90 7.51
N ARG A 7 -3.03 -9.06 7.07
CA ARG A 7 -3.11 -7.61 7.25
C ARG A 7 -3.19 -6.93 5.89
N LEU A 8 -3.97 -5.87 5.85
CA LEU A 8 -3.97 -4.97 4.70
C LEU A 8 -3.04 -3.81 5.00
N TYR A 9 -2.12 -3.59 4.08
CA TYR A 9 -1.16 -2.49 4.17
C TYR A 9 -1.40 -1.50 3.04
N VAL A 10 -1.16 -0.23 3.33
CA VAL A 10 -1.00 0.79 2.30
C VAL A 10 0.46 1.22 2.30
N GLY A 11 1.12 1.09 1.19
CA GLY A 11 2.53 1.43 1.03
C GLY A 11 2.73 2.72 0.23
N LEU A 12 3.69 3.54 0.66
CA LEU A 12 4.10 4.74 -0.06
C LEU A 12 5.46 4.49 -0.70
N TYR A 13 5.53 4.64 -2.01
CA TYR A 13 6.75 4.40 -2.78
C TYR A 13 7.38 5.71 -3.23
N ALA A 14 8.71 5.76 -3.21
CA ALA A 14 9.43 6.77 -3.94
C ALA A 14 9.39 6.43 -5.42
N CYS A 15 9.02 7.39 -6.25
CA CYS A 15 9.13 7.23 -7.69
C CYS A 15 9.82 8.44 -8.28
N GLY A 16 10.58 8.19 -9.33
CA GLY A 16 11.23 9.26 -10.05
C GLY A 16 10.18 10.11 -10.78
N GLY A 17 9.46 10.95 -10.06
CA GLY A 17 8.54 11.90 -10.62
C GLY A 17 7.06 11.76 -10.28
N GLY A 18 6.69 11.04 -9.23
CA GLY A 18 5.29 10.98 -8.81
C GLY A 18 5.05 10.08 -7.61
N ASP A 19 4.19 10.51 -6.74
CA ASP A 19 3.81 9.73 -5.56
C ASP A 19 2.91 8.56 -5.96
N ARG A 20 3.32 7.36 -5.60
CA ARG A 20 2.53 6.15 -5.83
C ARG A 20 2.21 5.50 -4.50
N MET A 21 0.93 5.21 -4.31
CA MET A 21 0.45 4.50 -3.13
C MET A 21 -0.19 3.18 -3.57
N PRO A 22 0.56 2.08 -3.63
CA PRO A 22 -0.06 0.79 -3.82
C PRO A 22 -0.66 0.27 -2.53
N GLY A 23 -1.80 -0.37 -2.64
CA GLY A 23 -2.35 -1.19 -1.58
C GLY A 23 -1.77 -2.60 -1.68
N GLY A 24 -1.45 -3.19 -0.55
CA GLY A 24 -0.91 -4.55 -0.53
C GLY A 24 -1.40 -5.33 0.67
N GLU A 25 -1.45 -6.62 0.51
CA GLU A 25 -1.76 -7.57 1.56
C GLU A 25 -0.48 -8.31 1.96
N ASP A 26 -0.19 -8.34 3.24
CA ASP A 26 0.96 -9.05 3.77
C ASP A 26 0.55 -10.08 4.80
N SER A 27 1.17 -11.24 4.77
CA SER A 27 1.06 -12.20 5.85
C SER A 27 2.11 -11.93 6.92
N ASP A 28 1.70 -12.07 8.16
CA ASP A 28 2.43 -11.63 9.36
C ASP A 28 3.59 -12.56 9.78
N ASN A 29 4.16 -13.29 8.86
CA ASN A 29 5.31 -14.14 9.13
C ASN A 29 6.57 -13.52 8.55
N GLY A 30 7.58 -13.31 9.31
CA GLY A 30 8.83 -12.63 8.99
C GLY A 30 9.57 -13.06 7.72
N ASN A 31 9.00 -13.96 6.93
CA ASN A 31 9.34 -14.22 5.53
C ASN A 31 8.10 -13.88 4.71
N VAL A 32 7.95 -12.62 4.43
CA VAL A 32 6.72 -12.09 3.91
C VAL A 32 6.62 -12.32 2.41
N GLU A 33 5.82 -13.29 2.02
CA GLU A 33 5.28 -13.32 0.68
C GLU A 33 3.93 -12.63 0.70
N GLY A 34 3.92 -11.34 0.41
CA GLY A 34 2.71 -10.57 0.22
C GLY A 34 2.33 -10.48 -1.25
N VAL A 35 1.11 -10.02 -1.49
CA VAL A 35 0.66 -9.67 -2.84
C VAL A 35 0.41 -8.18 -2.88
N ARG A 36 0.99 -7.52 -3.87
CA ARG A 36 0.82 -6.09 -4.08
C ARG A 36 -0.16 -5.83 -5.20
N TYR A 37 -1.07 -4.91 -4.97
CA TYR A 37 -2.09 -4.48 -5.91
C TYR A 37 -1.94 -2.98 -6.17
N ASP A 38 -1.80 -2.59 -7.43
CA ASP A 38 -1.71 -1.18 -7.79
C ASP A 38 -2.17 -0.95 -9.23
N ALA A 39 -2.32 0.32 -9.58
CA ALA A 39 -2.45 0.75 -10.95
C ALA A 39 -1.11 1.29 -11.41
N LYS A 40 -0.60 0.78 -12.52
CA LYS A 40 0.66 1.22 -13.13
C LYS A 40 0.46 1.83 -14.48
N GLU A 41 1.20 2.88 -14.74
CA GLU A 41 1.25 3.50 -16.05
C GLU A 41 2.39 2.89 -16.86
N ARG A 42 2.07 2.51 -18.09
CA ARG A 42 3.06 1.95 -19.02
C ARG A 42 2.95 2.63 -20.37
N MET A 43 4.09 2.80 -21.03
CA MET A 43 4.12 3.31 -22.39
C MET A 43 3.70 2.22 -23.39
N THR A 44 2.81 2.56 -24.31
CA THR A 44 2.39 1.66 -25.37
C THR A 44 3.30 1.82 -26.59
N LYS A 45 3.17 0.91 -27.58
CA LYS A 45 3.93 0.95 -28.83
C LYS A 45 3.69 2.23 -29.63
N SER A 46 2.56 2.91 -29.43
CA SER A 46 2.23 4.18 -30.08
C SER A 46 2.71 5.41 -29.33
N SER A 47 3.63 5.24 -28.39
CA SER A 47 4.19 6.30 -27.51
C SER A 47 3.15 6.99 -26.64
N LYS A 48 2.00 6.37 -26.44
CA LYS A 48 0.97 6.80 -25.50
C LYS A 48 1.09 6.01 -24.21
N THR A 49 0.76 6.63 -23.08
CA THR A 49 0.73 5.93 -21.80
C THR A 49 -0.66 5.38 -21.53
N LYS A 50 -0.71 4.21 -20.90
CA LYS A 50 -1.95 3.60 -20.42
C LYS A 50 -1.77 3.09 -18.99
N TRP A 51 -2.85 3.15 -18.23
CA TRP A 51 -2.91 2.57 -16.91
C TRP A 51 -3.32 1.10 -16.97
N TYR A 52 -2.68 0.28 -16.13
CA TYR A 52 -2.95 -1.15 -16.02
C TYR A 52 -3.07 -1.54 -14.56
N PHE A 53 -3.99 -2.44 -14.27
CA PHE A 53 -4.02 -3.10 -12.97
C PHE A 53 -2.84 -4.09 -12.88
N GLU A 54 -2.12 -4.04 -11.78
CA GLU A 54 -1.03 -4.98 -11.53
C GLU A 54 -1.24 -5.70 -10.20
N GLU A 55 -1.12 -7.01 -10.25
CA GLU A 55 -1.10 -7.88 -9.09
C GLU A 55 0.25 -8.60 -9.11
N ARG A 56 1.06 -8.36 -8.09
CA ARG A 56 2.43 -8.89 -8.06
C ARG A 56 2.66 -9.64 -6.76
N ARG A 57 3.05 -10.91 -6.88
CA ARG A 57 3.56 -11.68 -5.75
C ARG A 57 5.03 -11.36 -5.54
N GLY A 58 5.42 -11.33 -4.29
CA GLY A 58 6.82 -11.13 -3.93
C GLY A 58 6.94 -10.59 -2.53
N GLY A 59 8.13 -10.70 -1.96
CA GLY A 59 8.43 -10.10 -0.67
C GLY A 59 8.26 -8.60 -0.69
N VAL A 60 7.95 -8.04 0.46
CA VAL A 60 8.08 -6.60 0.70
C VAL A 60 9.57 -6.33 0.66
N ASP A 61 10.09 -6.24 -0.52
CA ASP A 61 11.50 -6.17 -0.63
C ASP A 61 12.00 -4.76 -0.76
N GLY A 62 13.15 -4.68 -0.28
CA GLY A 62 13.96 -3.58 -0.41
C GLY A 62 14.56 -3.41 -1.78
N ASN A 63 13.79 -3.12 -2.77
CA ASN A 63 14.38 -2.47 -3.92
C ASN A 63 14.61 -0.97 -3.63
N GLY A 64 14.41 -0.57 -2.35
CA GLY A 64 14.65 0.80 -1.89
C GLY A 64 13.57 1.80 -2.27
N MET A 65 12.55 1.37 -2.98
CA MET A 65 11.50 2.27 -3.47
C MET A 65 10.31 2.37 -2.51
N LEU A 66 10.07 1.36 -1.71
CA LEU A 66 9.03 1.41 -0.67
C LEU A 66 9.56 2.19 0.52
N LEU A 67 8.99 3.37 0.77
CA LEU A 67 9.42 4.27 1.84
C LEU A 67 8.85 3.85 3.19
N ILE A 68 7.54 3.73 3.25
CA ILE A 68 6.81 3.38 4.47
C ILE A 68 5.62 2.50 4.12
N ARG A 69 5.07 1.85 5.12
CA ARG A 69 3.76 1.19 4.99
C ARG A 69 2.92 1.41 6.24
N LEU A 70 1.62 1.43 6.04
CA LEU A 70 0.64 1.56 7.11
C LEU A 70 -0.15 0.27 7.20
N ILE A 71 -0.33 -0.25 8.41
CA ILE A 71 -1.28 -1.34 8.64
C ILE A 71 -2.64 -0.68 8.86
N VAL A 72 -3.61 -1.00 8.00
CA VAL A 72 -4.93 -0.35 8.05
C VAL A 72 -6.05 -1.30 8.43
N ALA A 73 -5.86 -2.61 8.32
CA ALA A 73 -6.91 -3.56 8.59
C ALA A 73 -6.40 -4.96 8.86
N LYS A 74 -7.21 -5.73 9.60
CA LYS A 74 -7.14 -7.18 9.66
C LYS A 74 -8.06 -7.76 8.59
N VAL A 75 -7.62 -8.79 7.90
CA VAL A 75 -8.34 -9.36 6.77
C VAL A 75 -8.75 -10.80 7.09
N PRO A 76 -9.97 -11.02 7.60
CA PRO A 76 -10.43 -12.38 7.88
C PRO A 76 -10.84 -13.16 6.63
N GLN A 77 -11.11 -12.47 5.52
CA GLN A 77 -11.55 -13.07 4.27
C GLN A 77 -10.71 -12.58 3.09
N PRO A 78 -9.46 -13.08 2.95
CA PRO A 78 -8.55 -12.62 1.90
C PRO A 78 -9.09 -12.78 0.49
N SER A 79 -9.81 -13.88 0.22
CA SER A 79 -10.36 -14.15 -1.12
C SER A 79 -11.36 -13.09 -1.55
N GLU A 80 -12.22 -12.63 -0.64
CA GLU A 80 -13.18 -11.58 -0.92
C GLU A 80 -12.49 -10.24 -1.17
N LEU A 81 -11.47 -9.92 -0.37
CA LEU A 81 -10.67 -8.72 -0.56
C LEU A 81 -10.03 -8.69 -1.95
N ILE A 82 -9.41 -9.79 -2.35
CA ILE A 82 -8.76 -9.92 -3.66
C ILE A 82 -9.80 -9.74 -4.77
N HIS A 83 -10.97 -10.34 -4.62
CA HIS A 83 -12.05 -10.20 -5.59
C HIS A 83 -12.48 -8.73 -5.77
N ILE A 84 -12.61 -7.99 -4.67
CA ILE A 84 -12.95 -6.56 -4.72
C ILE A 84 -11.84 -5.77 -5.40
N LEU A 85 -10.58 -6.00 -5.05
CA LEU A 85 -9.45 -5.28 -5.62
C LEU A 85 -9.35 -5.47 -7.13
N ARG A 86 -9.60 -6.68 -7.61
CA ARG A 86 -9.59 -6.99 -9.04
C ARG A 86 -10.70 -6.30 -9.83
N GLN A 87 -11.75 -5.87 -9.14
CA GLN A 87 -12.89 -5.19 -9.75
C GLN A 87 -12.79 -3.66 -9.71
N VAL A 88 -11.82 -3.10 -9.00
CA VAL A 88 -11.62 -1.64 -8.97
C VAL A 88 -11.21 -1.19 -10.37
N PRO A 89 -11.99 -0.27 -11.00
CA PRO A 89 -11.72 0.10 -12.38
C PRO A 89 -10.43 0.87 -12.54
N VAL A 90 -9.75 0.60 -13.64
CA VAL A 90 -8.60 1.38 -14.08
C VAL A 90 -9.10 2.33 -15.16
N LYS A 91 -8.96 3.62 -14.96
CA LYS A 91 -9.52 4.63 -15.85
C LYS A 91 -8.47 5.18 -16.81
N GLN A 92 -8.84 5.30 -18.06
CA GLN A 92 -7.97 5.81 -19.12
C GLN A 92 -8.42 7.23 -19.52
N GLY A 93 -7.46 8.07 -19.89
CA GLY A 93 -7.76 9.38 -20.45
C GLY A 93 -8.51 10.35 -19.56
N LEU A 94 -8.57 10.09 -18.26
CA LEU A 94 -9.23 10.96 -17.29
C LEU A 94 -8.21 11.91 -16.66
N PRO A 95 -8.30 13.23 -16.90
CA PRO A 95 -7.35 14.18 -16.33
C PRO A 95 -7.32 14.10 -14.80
N GLY A 96 -6.10 14.04 -14.24
CA GLY A 96 -5.92 13.97 -12.80
C GLY A 96 -6.08 12.59 -12.17
N TRP A 97 -6.52 11.60 -12.92
CA TRP A 97 -6.59 10.22 -12.42
C TRP A 97 -5.21 9.57 -12.45
N ASN A 98 -4.85 8.88 -11.37
CA ASN A 98 -3.55 8.20 -11.22
C ASN A 98 -3.66 7.02 -10.26
N CYS A 99 -2.54 6.43 -9.91
CA CYS A 99 -2.47 5.30 -8.99
C CYS A 99 -3.02 5.64 -7.59
N VAL A 100 -2.87 6.86 -7.14
CA VAL A 100 -3.42 7.31 -5.85
C VAL A 100 -4.94 7.28 -5.88
N ALA A 101 -5.55 7.74 -6.98
CA ALA A 101 -7.00 7.69 -7.16
C ALA A 101 -7.51 6.25 -7.17
N TRP A 102 -6.75 5.32 -7.74
CA TRP A 102 -7.09 3.90 -7.71
C TRP A 102 -7.11 3.36 -6.27
N VAL A 103 -6.10 3.65 -5.49
CA VAL A 103 -6.03 3.22 -4.08
C VAL A 103 -7.18 3.80 -3.26
N LYS A 104 -7.48 5.08 -3.48
CA LYS A 104 -8.62 5.72 -2.81
C LYS A 104 -9.92 4.99 -3.09
N GLU A 105 -10.23 4.72 -4.35
CA GLU A 105 -11.43 4.01 -4.75
C GLU A 105 -11.45 2.58 -4.20
N ALA A 106 -10.30 1.91 -4.20
CA ALA A 106 -10.18 0.58 -3.64
C ALA A 106 -10.54 0.56 -2.15
N LEU A 107 -10.00 1.46 -1.37
CA LEU A 107 -10.30 1.56 0.07
C LEU A 107 -11.77 1.88 0.31
N GLU A 108 -12.35 2.79 -0.47
CA GLU A 108 -13.77 3.14 -0.36
C GLU A 108 -14.67 1.92 -0.65
N LYS A 109 -14.35 1.14 -1.67
CA LYS A 109 -15.12 -0.06 -2.01
C LYS A 109 -14.98 -1.16 -0.96
N ILE A 110 -13.80 -1.34 -0.41
CA ILE A 110 -13.57 -2.33 0.65
C ILE A 110 -14.38 -1.95 1.90
N GLU A 111 -14.36 -0.70 2.30
CA GLU A 111 -15.12 -0.22 3.45
C GLU A 111 -16.63 -0.35 3.22
N ALA A 112 -17.12 -0.02 2.03
CA ALA A 112 -18.53 -0.10 1.68
C ALA A 112 -19.06 -1.54 1.72
N HIS A 113 -18.21 -2.53 1.46
CA HIS A 113 -18.58 -3.94 1.54
C HIS A 113 -18.95 -4.36 2.96
N GLY A 114 -18.28 -3.83 3.97
CA GLY A 114 -18.63 -3.98 5.38
C GLY A 114 -18.30 -5.31 6.04
N LYS A 115 -17.92 -6.35 5.30
CA LYS A 115 -17.69 -7.71 5.83
C LYS A 115 -16.28 -8.25 5.55
N VAL A 116 -15.54 -7.61 4.66
CA VAL A 116 -14.24 -8.08 4.19
C VAL A 116 -13.16 -7.83 5.24
N LEU A 117 -13.27 -6.71 5.94
CA LEU A 117 -12.30 -6.30 6.93
C LEU A 117 -12.78 -6.68 8.34
N GLY A 118 -11.83 -7.15 9.16
CA GLY A 118 -12.01 -7.24 10.59
C GLY A 118 -11.84 -5.86 11.23
N THR A 119 -11.08 -5.78 12.32
CA THR A 119 -10.70 -4.48 12.89
C THR A 119 -9.98 -3.69 11.81
N HIS A 120 -10.41 -2.45 11.59
CA HIS A 120 -9.82 -1.62 10.53
C HIS A 120 -9.91 -0.13 10.85
N ARG A 121 -9.01 0.60 10.22
CA ARG A 121 -9.04 2.03 10.13
C ARG A 121 -8.50 2.40 8.75
N ALA A 122 -9.39 2.35 7.77
CA ALA A 122 -9.03 2.40 6.35
C ALA A 122 -9.72 3.57 5.62
N GLU A 123 -10.23 4.55 6.35
CA GLU A 123 -10.77 5.76 5.74
C GLU A 123 -9.68 6.52 5.00
N TRP A 124 -9.97 6.92 3.78
CA TRP A 124 -8.98 7.51 2.88
C TRP A 124 -8.25 8.73 3.47
N LEU A 125 -8.98 9.66 4.09
CA LEU A 125 -8.36 10.86 4.66
C LEU A 125 -7.40 10.51 5.80
N ASP A 126 -7.79 9.61 6.68
CA ASP A 126 -6.93 9.13 7.77
C ASP A 126 -5.68 8.45 7.22
N VAL A 127 -5.84 7.60 6.21
CA VAL A 127 -4.74 6.88 5.60
C VAL A 127 -3.75 7.86 4.95
N MET A 128 -4.26 8.79 4.15
CA MET A 128 -3.42 9.77 3.45
C MET A 128 -2.70 10.69 4.43
N ASP A 129 -3.41 11.24 5.39
CA ASP A 129 -2.82 12.14 6.38
C ASP A 129 -1.75 11.44 7.20
N THR A 130 -2.00 10.22 7.61
CA THR A 130 -1.05 9.43 8.38
C THR A 130 0.18 9.07 7.55
N ALA A 131 -0.01 8.69 6.29
CA ALA A 131 1.10 8.38 5.40
C ALA A 131 2.03 9.57 5.21
N LEU A 132 1.48 10.74 4.92
CA LEU A 132 2.26 11.96 4.74
C LEU A 132 2.99 12.35 6.04
N TRP A 133 2.29 12.32 7.16
CA TRP A 133 2.87 12.59 8.46
C TRP A 133 4.03 11.65 8.77
N TYR A 134 3.84 10.36 8.51
CA TYR A 134 4.84 9.35 8.85
C TYR A 134 6.10 9.49 8.00
N VAL A 135 5.96 9.75 6.70
CA VAL A 135 7.11 10.01 5.82
C VAL A 135 7.89 11.24 6.32
N GLU A 136 7.19 12.33 6.62
CA GLU A 136 7.84 13.53 7.11
C GLU A 136 8.55 13.32 8.45
N LYS A 137 8.00 12.48 9.31
CA LYS A 137 8.61 12.09 10.57
C LYS A 137 9.91 11.30 10.38
N LYS A 138 9.96 10.44 9.35
CA LYS A 138 11.10 9.57 9.08
C LYS A 138 12.25 10.25 8.33
N LYS A 139 12.00 11.36 7.65
CA LYS A 139 13.05 12.09 6.91
C LYS A 139 14.19 12.56 7.81
N PRO A 140 13.96 13.22 8.96
CA PRO A 140 15.05 13.65 9.85
C PRO A 140 15.85 12.50 10.45
N GLU A 141 15.30 11.29 10.47
CA GLU A 141 15.99 10.10 10.94
C GLU A 141 16.92 9.51 9.88
N HIS A 142 17.05 10.16 8.73
CA HIS A 142 17.85 9.72 7.58
C HIS A 142 17.42 8.34 7.05
N ARG A 143 16.13 8.08 7.09
CA ARG A 143 15.58 6.77 6.73
C ARG A 143 15.62 6.51 5.22
N PHE A 144 15.60 7.57 4.40
CA PHE A 144 15.40 7.49 2.95
C PHE A 144 16.57 8.01 2.13
N ASP A 145 17.58 8.60 2.73
CA ASP A 145 18.68 9.28 2.03
C ASP A 145 19.97 8.46 1.93
N GLY A 146 19.96 7.23 2.42
CA GLY A 146 21.13 6.36 2.43
C GLY A 146 22.18 6.67 3.49
N GLN A 147 21.97 7.67 4.33
CA GLN A 147 22.91 8.07 5.37
C GLN A 147 22.68 7.37 6.71
N GLY A 148 21.51 6.80 6.91
CA GLY A 148 21.18 6.04 8.11
C GLY A 148 21.66 4.60 8.02
N ASP A 149 21.91 3.99 9.17
CA ASP A 149 22.27 2.57 9.27
C ASP A 149 21.00 1.73 9.43
N TYR A 150 20.30 1.54 8.32
CA TYR A 150 19.04 0.77 8.29
C TYR A 150 19.13 -0.38 7.31
N ASP A 151 18.54 -1.52 7.69
CA ASP A 151 18.35 -2.63 6.79
C ASP A 151 17.25 -2.27 5.78
N ILE A 152 17.56 -2.28 4.49
CA ILE A 152 16.61 -1.96 3.42
C ILE A 152 15.45 -2.95 3.34
N ASN A 153 15.59 -4.13 3.93
CA ASN A 153 14.51 -5.12 4.00
C ASN A 153 13.49 -4.81 5.12
N ASN A 154 13.83 -3.90 6.01
CA ASN A 154 12.94 -3.47 7.09
C ASN A 154 12.31 -2.15 6.71
N VAL A 155 11.06 -2.20 6.26
CA VAL A 155 10.31 -1.01 5.88
C VAL A 155 9.65 -0.40 7.12
N PRO A 156 9.82 0.92 7.38
CA PRO A 156 9.13 1.56 8.48
C PRO A 156 7.63 1.33 8.38
N THR A 157 7.05 0.83 9.46
CA THR A 157 5.65 0.41 9.48
C THR A 157 4.93 1.03 10.67
N TYR A 158 3.81 1.66 10.40
CA TYR A 158 2.94 2.26 11.41
C TYR A 158 1.58 1.57 11.39
N ASP A 159 1.11 1.14 12.57
CA ASP A 159 -0.20 0.53 12.72
C ASP A 159 -1.23 1.61 13.02
N LEU A 160 -2.06 1.91 12.02
CA LEU A 160 -3.07 2.96 12.14
C LEU A 160 -4.20 2.55 13.10
N MET A 161 -4.48 1.27 13.24
CA MET A 161 -5.51 0.78 14.16
C MET A 161 -5.09 0.98 15.63
N GLU A 162 -3.81 0.75 15.92
CA GLU A 162 -3.28 0.86 17.29
C GLU A 162 -2.53 2.17 17.55
N SER A 163 -2.38 2.99 16.52
CA SER A 163 -1.68 4.28 16.58
C SER A 163 -0.25 4.15 17.12
N LYS A 164 0.49 3.17 16.59
CA LYS A 164 1.88 2.95 17.00
C LYS A 164 2.75 2.45 15.87
N GLU A 165 4.03 2.78 15.95
CA GLU A 165 5.04 2.22 15.05
C GLU A 165 5.34 0.77 15.43
N THR A 166 5.30 -0.14 14.46
CA THR A 166 5.61 -1.56 14.68
C THR A 166 6.98 -1.94 14.15
N MET A 167 7.53 -1.15 13.24
CA MET A 167 8.88 -1.30 12.71
C MET A 167 9.43 0.09 12.38
N ALA A 168 10.60 0.41 12.92
CA ALA A 168 11.22 1.72 12.71
C ALA A 168 12.04 1.81 11.42
#